data_26bf0b70e79d5403a2ee6255b7ee1747
#
_entry.id   26bf0b70e79d5403a2ee6255b7ee1747
#
_cell.length_a   1.000
_cell.length_b   1.000
_cell.length_c   1.000
_cell.angle_alpha   90.00
_cell.angle_beta   90.00
_cell.angle_gamma   90.00
#
_symmetry.space_group_name_H-M   'P 1'
#
loop_
_entity.id
_entity.type
_entity.pdbx_description
1 polymer ?
#
loop_
_entity_poly.entity_id
_entity_poly.type
_entity_poly.pdbx_seq_one_letter_code
_entity_poly.pdbx_strand_id
1 'polypeptide(L)'
;ETTWALSFVIGMPIASVLIRAGTWRTPFIVISILCVIVGIIFNYRLPANPPISSLENGSRLSLTAKKVICAMIALGAGHMMMLVTFATFLEDEHNISTSGLGFVAVIIGLAELVGSGGVALIGDKIGKVVVVKYALMLSLPLSILLPLGSSSLWLALLLISLWFICTESVIVSMLSTCTELDKSARGAMMGFVYAGWALGRLFGAIFGSRVYESSGIVPVALVMTAVL
;
A
#
# COMPACT_ATOMS: atom_id res chain seq x y z
N GLU A 1 -8.49 -4.83 -1.37
CA GLU A 1 -7.55 -4.34 -0.36
C GLU A 1 -7.40 -5.31 0.83
N THR A 2 -8.47 -5.89 1.36
CA THR A 2 -8.40 -6.89 2.46
C THR A 2 -7.40 -8.02 2.18
N THR A 3 -7.27 -8.45 0.91
CA THR A 3 -6.31 -9.48 0.49
C THR A 3 -4.86 -9.00 0.66
N TRP A 4 -4.61 -7.72 0.44
CA TRP A 4 -3.28 -7.10 0.63
C TRP A 4 -2.89 -7.14 2.11
N ALA A 5 -3.73 -6.63 2.99
CA ALA A 5 -3.49 -6.65 4.43
C ALA A 5 -3.34 -8.08 4.99
N LEU A 6 -4.14 -9.04 4.51
CA LEU A 6 -3.99 -10.47 4.86
C LEU A 6 -2.65 -11.05 4.42
N SER A 7 -2.03 -10.52 3.35
CA SER A 7 -0.71 -10.97 2.94
C SER A 7 0.37 -10.63 3.97
N PHE A 8 0.25 -9.52 4.70
CA PHE A 8 1.15 -9.21 5.80
C PHE A 8 0.86 -10.07 7.04
N VAL A 9 -0.40 -10.24 7.40
CA VAL A 9 -0.79 -10.99 8.61
C VAL A 9 -0.49 -12.48 8.49
N ILE A 10 -0.70 -13.07 7.32
CA ILE A 10 -0.57 -14.51 7.09
C ILE A 10 0.66 -14.84 6.23
N GLY A 11 0.86 -14.10 5.15
CA GLY A 11 1.90 -14.39 4.16
C GLY A 11 3.31 -14.16 4.69
N MET A 12 3.56 -13.07 5.43
CA MET A 12 4.89 -12.78 5.99
C MET A 12 5.34 -13.80 7.03
N PRO A 13 4.52 -14.23 8.01
CA PRO A 13 4.87 -15.34 8.91
C PRO A 13 5.16 -16.65 8.15
N ILE A 14 4.32 -17.01 7.16
CA ILE A 14 4.56 -18.20 6.33
C ILE A 14 5.89 -18.08 5.58
N ALA A 15 6.17 -16.92 4.97
CA ALA A 15 7.43 -16.68 4.28
C ALA A 15 8.64 -16.81 5.23
N SER A 16 8.53 -16.30 6.45
CA SER A 16 9.57 -16.44 7.49
C SER A 16 9.84 -17.90 7.84
N VAL A 17 8.79 -18.72 7.99
CA VAL A 17 8.94 -20.16 8.25
C VAL A 17 9.59 -20.87 7.05
N LEU A 18 9.19 -20.55 5.83
CA LEU A 18 9.75 -21.13 4.62
C LEU A 18 11.24 -20.77 4.43
N ILE A 19 11.64 -19.55 4.77
CA ILE A 19 13.05 -19.13 4.74
C ILE A 19 13.86 -19.92 5.75
N ARG A 20 13.35 -20.12 6.97
CA ARG A 20 14.01 -20.91 8.01
C ARG A 20 14.15 -22.39 7.66
N ALA A 21 13.13 -22.96 7.00
CA ALA A 21 13.12 -24.37 6.59
C ALA A 21 13.99 -24.65 5.35
N GLY A 22 14.39 -23.61 4.61
CA GLY A 22 15.14 -23.74 3.38
C GLY A 22 16.10 -22.57 3.15
N THR A 23 15.83 -21.80 2.10
CA THR A 23 16.62 -20.61 1.73
C THR A 23 15.69 -19.43 1.46
N TRP A 24 16.26 -18.23 1.28
CA TRP A 24 15.51 -17.04 0.87
C TRP A 24 14.72 -17.24 -0.45
N ARG A 25 15.08 -18.23 -1.27
CA ARG A 25 14.40 -18.59 -2.54
C ARG A 25 13.15 -19.43 -2.33
N THR A 26 13.03 -20.14 -1.20
CA THR A 26 11.95 -21.08 -0.93
C THR A 26 10.55 -20.45 -1.02
N PRO A 27 10.28 -19.26 -0.43
CA PRO A 27 8.98 -18.61 -0.58
C PRO A 27 8.62 -18.31 -2.04
N PHE A 28 9.59 -17.88 -2.85
CA PHE A 28 9.36 -17.56 -4.26
C PHE A 28 9.00 -18.82 -5.07
N ILE A 29 9.64 -19.95 -4.79
CA ILE A 29 9.32 -21.24 -5.42
C ILE A 29 7.89 -21.66 -5.06
N VAL A 30 7.52 -21.59 -3.78
CA VAL A 30 6.17 -21.95 -3.32
C VAL A 30 5.12 -21.05 -3.97
N ILE A 31 5.34 -19.73 -3.99
CA ILE A 31 4.42 -18.78 -4.63
C ILE A 31 4.30 -19.06 -6.13
N SER A 32 5.41 -19.36 -6.82
CA SER A 32 5.40 -19.67 -8.26
C SER A 32 4.56 -20.92 -8.54
N ILE A 33 4.70 -21.98 -7.73
CA ILE A 33 3.90 -23.20 -7.87
C ILE A 33 2.42 -22.88 -7.66
N LEU A 34 2.08 -22.12 -6.62
CA LEU A 34 0.71 -21.71 -6.33
C LEU A 34 0.11 -20.88 -7.48
N CYS A 35 0.88 -19.94 -8.05
CA CYS A 35 0.43 -19.16 -9.20
C CYS A 35 0.12 -20.04 -10.42
N VAL A 36 0.96 -21.05 -10.70
CA VAL A 36 0.70 -22.01 -11.78
C VAL A 36 -0.59 -22.80 -11.52
N ILE A 37 -0.77 -23.32 -10.30
CA ILE A 37 -1.96 -24.06 -9.92
C ILE A 37 -3.22 -23.19 -10.09
N VAL A 38 -3.19 -21.98 -9.56
CA VAL A 38 -4.30 -21.02 -9.66
C VAL A 38 -4.56 -20.65 -11.12
N GLY A 39 -3.53 -20.42 -11.94
CA GLY A 39 -3.65 -20.18 -13.37
C GLY A 39 -4.34 -21.32 -14.12
N ILE A 40 -3.97 -22.56 -13.80
CA ILE A 40 -4.63 -23.77 -14.34
C ILE A 40 -6.11 -23.81 -13.94
N ILE A 41 -6.41 -23.63 -12.66
CA ILE A 41 -7.79 -23.61 -12.15
C ILE A 41 -8.62 -22.54 -12.86
N PHE A 42 -8.09 -21.33 -13.01
CA PHE A 42 -8.78 -20.24 -13.71
C PHE A 42 -9.04 -20.56 -15.17
N ASN A 43 -8.06 -21.16 -15.88
CA ASN A 43 -8.24 -21.54 -17.26
C ASN A 43 -9.41 -22.54 -17.45
N TYR A 44 -9.64 -23.44 -16.49
CA TYR A 44 -10.73 -24.41 -16.55
C TYR A 44 -12.07 -23.92 -16.00
N ARG A 45 -12.06 -22.89 -15.12
CA ARG A 45 -13.27 -22.46 -14.41
C ARG A 45 -13.83 -21.14 -14.89
N LEU A 46 -13.01 -20.27 -15.51
CA LEU A 46 -13.53 -19.01 -16.03
C LEU A 46 -14.29 -19.24 -17.34
N PRO A 47 -15.52 -18.70 -17.46
CA PRO A 47 -16.24 -18.70 -18.73
C PRO A 47 -15.48 -17.88 -19.74
N ALA A 48 -15.62 -18.23 -21.03
CA ALA A 48 -15.08 -17.42 -22.13
C ALA A 48 -15.57 -15.97 -21.97
N ASN A 49 -14.65 -15.02 -22.07
CA ASN A 49 -14.99 -13.61 -21.98
C ASN A 49 -16.07 -13.27 -23.00
N PRO A 50 -17.14 -12.53 -22.62
CA PRO A 50 -18.04 -11.92 -23.60
C PRO A 50 -17.20 -11.07 -24.56
N PRO A 51 -17.57 -10.97 -25.86
CA PRO A 51 -16.85 -10.15 -26.80
C PRO A 51 -16.72 -8.74 -26.22
N ILE A 52 -15.48 -8.23 -26.20
CA ILE A 52 -15.20 -6.87 -25.74
C ILE A 52 -16.01 -5.97 -26.67
N SER A 53 -17.10 -5.41 -26.17
CA SER A 53 -17.79 -4.32 -26.86
C SER A 53 -16.72 -3.27 -27.09
N SER A 54 -16.47 -2.98 -28.37
CA SER A 54 -15.45 -2.03 -28.82
C SER A 54 -15.41 -0.86 -27.87
N LEU A 55 -14.24 -0.65 -27.23
CA LEU A 55 -13.97 0.58 -26.49
C LEU A 55 -14.28 1.71 -27.47
N GLU A 56 -15.41 2.37 -27.28
CA GLU A 56 -15.75 3.54 -28.07
C GLU A 56 -14.57 4.50 -27.98
N ASN A 57 -14.08 4.86 -29.16
CA ASN A 57 -12.92 5.66 -29.45
C ASN A 57 -12.55 6.65 -28.33
N GLY A 58 -11.39 6.44 -27.72
CA GLY A 58 -10.53 7.43 -27.12
C GLY A 58 -11.23 8.56 -26.35
N SER A 59 -12.04 8.25 -25.34
CA SER A 59 -12.52 9.28 -24.43
C SER A 59 -11.31 9.91 -23.72
N ARG A 60 -11.05 11.18 -24.02
CA ARG A 60 -9.99 11.94 -23.34
C ARG A 60 -10.28 11.92 -21.84
N LEU A 61 -9.33 11.44 -21.05
CA LEU A 61 -9.42 11.48 -19.59
C LEU A 61 -9.85 12.88 -19.13
N SER A 62 -10.89 12.95 -18.31
CA SER A 62 -11.36 14.21 -17.74
C SER A 62 -10.26 14.85 -16.88
N LEU A 63 -10.30 16.16 -16.68
CA LEU A 63 -9.34 16.84 -15.81
C LEU A 63 -9.35 16.25 -14.39
N THR A 64 -10.53 15.87 -13.89
CA THR A 64 -10.69 15.21 -12.59
C THR A 64 -9.98 13.86 -12.57
N ALA A 65 -10.11 13.03 -13.60
CA ALA A 65 -9.42 11.76 -13.72
C ALA A 65 -7.89 11.94 -13.69
N LYS A 66 -7.35 12.91 -14.42
CA LYS A 66 -5.92 13.24 -14.41
C LYS A 66 -5.43 13.65 -13.01
N LYS A 67 -6.19 14.50 -12.30
CA LYS A 67 -5.85 14.90 -10.93
C LYS A 67 -5.82 13.70 -9.97
N VAL A 68 -6.78 12.80 -10.09
CA VAL A 68 -6.83 11.58 -9.28
C VAL A 68 -5.64 10.66 -9.57
N ILE A 69 -5.26 10.48 -10.85
CA ILE A 69 -4.07 9.68 -11.21
C ILE A 69 -2.80 10.31 -10.61
N CYS A 70 -2.63 11.64 -10.71
CA CYS A 70 -1.50 12.34 -10.08
C CYS A 70 -1.49 12.16 -8.56
N ALA A 71 -2.65 12.26 -7.90
CA ALA A 71 -2.76 12.02 -6.47
C ALA A 71 -2.39 10.57 -6.10
N MET A 72 -2.79 9.59 -6.92
CA MET A 72 -2.41 8.19 -6.72
C MET A 72 -0.92 7.93 -6.92
N ILE A 73 -0.26 8.64 -7.85
CA ILE A 73 1.21 8.59 -7.99
C ILE A 73 1.86 9.13 -6.70
N ALA A 74 1.44 10.26 -6.21
CA ALA A 74 1.97 10.90 -5.01
C ALA A 74 1.77 10.00 -3.77
N LEU A 75 0.56 9.53 -3.56
CA LEU A 75 0.21 8.62 -2.46
C LEU A 75 1.00 7.30 -2.54
N GLY A 76 1.13 6.72 -3.75
CA GLY A 76 1.93 5.52 -3.98
C GLY A 76 3.41 5.72 -3.67
N ALA A 77 3.96 6.90 -3.99
CA ALA A 77 5.35 7.22 -3.68
C ALA A 77 5.57 7.32 -2.16
N GLY A 78 4.75 8.08 -1.44
CA GLY A 78 4.84 8.21 0.02
C GLY A 78 4.65 6.87 0.73
N HIS A 79 3.64 6.09 0.33
CA HIS A 79 3.37 4.77 0.90
C HIS A 79 4.55 3.81 0.71
N MET A 80 5.12 3.75 -0.50
CA MET A 80 6.24 2.85 -0.77
C MET A 80 7.54 3.30 -0.12
N MET A 81 7.78 4.61 0.01
CA MET A 81 8.91 5.13 0.79
C MET A 81 8.87 4.59 2.21
N MET A 82 7.72 4.69 2.90
CA MET A 82 7.57 4.15 4.23
C MET A 82 7.77 2.63 4.26
N LEU A 83 7.16 1.91 3.31
CA LEU A 83 7.20 0.44 3.26
C LEU A 83 8.61 -0.12 3.07
N VAL A 84 9.49 0.58 2.36
CA VAL A 84 10.88 0.12 2.15
C VAL A 84 11.84 0.58 3.24
N THR A 85 11.47 1.58 4.04
CA THR A 85 12.37 2.17 5.05
C THR A 85 12.05 1.76 6.48
N PHE A 86 10.79 1.38 6.80
CA PHE A 86 10.40 1.09 8.18
C PHE A 86 11.21 -0.04 8.82
N ALA A 87 11.52 -1.09 8.04
CA ALA A 87 12.24 -2.24 8.54
C ALA A 87 13.68 -1.86 8.92
N THR A 88 14.38 -1.19 8.00
CA THR A 88 15.75 -0.72 8.23
C THR A 88 15.79 0.30 9.39
N PHE A 89 14.82 1.22 9.45
CA PHE A 89 14.69 2.15 10.56
C PHE A 89 14.55 1.45 11.93
N LEU A 90 13.75 0.39 12.01
CA LEU A 90 13.58 -0.36 13.24
C LEU A 90 14.80 -1.24 13.57
N GLU A 91 15.50 -1.76 12.57
CA GLU A 91 16.78 -2.47 12.76
C GLU A 91 17.86 -1.51 13.28
N ASP A 92 18.06 -0.37 12.64
CA ASP A 92 19.11 0.60 12.96
C ASP A 92 18.91 1.25 14.35
N GLU A 93 17.70 1.67 14.67
CA GLU A 93 17.42 2.43 15.89
C GLU A 93 17.13 1.53 17.11
N HIS A 94 16.58 0.35 16.90
CA HIS A 94 16.10 -0.50 17.99
C HIS A 94 16.71 -1.90 17.99
N ASN A 95 17.64 -2.20 17.08
CA ASN A 95 18.32 -3.51 16.96
C ASN A 95 17.34 -4.69 16.88
N ILE A 96 16.21 -4.49 16.15
CA ILE A 96 15.21 -5.54 15.99
C ILE A 96 15.77 -6.64 15.09
N SER A 97 15.67 -7.89 15.56
CA SER A 97 16.06 -9.05 14.75
C SER A 97 15.12 -9.28 13.58
N THR A 98 15.58 -9.98 12.55
CA THR A 98 14.76 -10.42 11.39
C THR A 98 13.46 -11.13 11.82
N SER A 99 13.48 -11.88 12.93
CA SER A 99 12.28 -12.50 13.50
C SER A 99 11.33 -11.48 14.10
N GLY A 100 11.87 -10.43 14.73
CA GLY A 100 11.09 -9.32 15.24
C GLY A 100 10.41 -8.52 14.13
N LEU A 101 11.09 -8.32 12.99
CA LEU A 101 10.50 -7.68 11.83
C LEU A 101 9.31 -8.46 11.27
N GLY A 102 9.33 -9.79 11.33
CA GLY A 102 8.17 -10.61 10.98
C GLY A 102 6.95 -10.30 11.87
N PHE A 103 7.17 -10.08 13.17
CA PHE A 103 6.10 -9.65 14.09
C PHE A 103 5.63 -8.22 13.81
N VAL A 104 6.54 -7.31 13.51
CA VAL A 104 6.19 -5.93 13.10
C VAL A 104 5.34 -5.93 11.85
N ALA A 105 5.65 -6.78 10.87
CA ALA A 105 4.84 -6.92 9.65
C ALA A 105 3.39 -7.34 9.96
N VAL A 106 3.18 -8.21 10.95
CA VAL A 106 1.82 -8.56 11.42
C VAL A 106 1.12 -7.34 12.01
N ILE A 107 1.80 -6.54 12.83
CA ILE A 107 1.23 -5.31 13.40
C ILE A 107 0.80 -4.35 12.28
N ILE A 108 1.66 -4.15 11.28
CA ILE A 108 1.36 -3.29 10.13
C ILE A 108 0.16 -3.85 9.35
N GLY A 109 0.13 -5.15 9.07
CA GLY A 109 -0.99 -5.78 8.39
C GLY A 109 -2.31 -5.63 9.15
N LEU A 110 -2.29 -5.72 10.47
CA LEU A 110 -3.46 -5.43 11.33
C LEU A 110 -3.86 -3.94 11.24
N ALA A 111 -2.90 -3.03 11.21
CA ALA A 111 -3.17 -1.60 11.04
C ALA A 111 -3.84 -1.32 9.67
N GLU A 112 -3.35 -1.92 8.58
CA GLU A 112 -3.98 -1.84 7.27
C GLU A 112 -5.41 -2.44 7.26
N LEU A 113 -5.63 -3.57 7.94
CA LEU A 113 -6.97 -4.15 8.12
C LEU A 113 -7.91 -3.20 8.87
N VAL A 114 -7.42 -2.51 9.90
CA VAL A 114 -8.21 -1.49 10.63
C VAL A 114 -8.54 -0.33 9.70
N GLY A 115 -7.59 0.14 8.89
CA GLY A 115 -7.80 1.21 7.91
C GLY A 115 -8.86 0.83 6.85
N SER A 116 -8.66 -0.29 6.17
CA SER A 116 -9.58 -0.78 5.13
C SER A 116 -10.94 -1.17 5.69
N GLY A 117 -10.98 -1.88 6.83
CA GLY A 117 -12.21 -2.27 7.52
C GLY A 117 -12.99 -1.07 8.05
N GLY A 118 -12.29 -0.07 8.58
CA GLY A 118 -12.89 1.19 9.01
C GLY A 118 -13.62 1.89 7.87
N VAL A 119 -12.99 2.00 6.70
CA VAL A 119 -13.64 2.56 5.50
C VAL A 119 -14.85 1.73 5.08
N ALA A 120 -14.77 0.41 5.09
CA ALA A 120 -15.88 -0.46 4.73
C ALA A 120 -17.10 -0.30 5.67
N LEU A 121 -16.86 -0.05 6.96
CA LEU A 121 -17.92 0.07 7.96
C LEU A 121 -18.56 1.47 8.02
N ILE A 122 -17.75 2.51 7.87
CA ILE A 122 -18.20 3.89 8.11
C ILE A 122 -18.06 4.81 6.89
N GLY A 123 -17.30 4.42 5.88
CA GLY A 123 -17.00 5.26 4.71
C GLY A 123 -18.26 5.68 3.93
N ASP A 124 -19.22 4.80 3.78
CA ASP A 124 -20.48 5.11 3.09
C ASP A 124 -21.39 6.02 3.93
N LYS A 125 -21.29 5.99 5.27
CA LYS A 125 -22.09 6.84 6.18
C LYS A 125 -21.53 8.26 6.27
N ILE A 126 -20.21 8.41 6.34
CA ILE A 126 -19.54 9.70 6.51
C ILE A 126 -19.26 10.35 5.14
N GLY A 127 -19.11 9.54 4.11
CA GLY A 127 -18.71 9.95 2.77
C GLY A 127 -17.22 9.72 2.52
N LYS A 128 -16.90 9.02 1.44
CA LYS A 128 -15.54 8.61 1.06
C LYS A 128 -14.56 9.79 0.94
N VAL A 129 -15.03 10.91 0.37
CA VAL A 129 -14.23 12.15 0.23
C VAL A 129 -13.88 12.76 1.59
N VAL A 130 -14.79 12.66 2.55
CA VAL A 130 -14.58 13.14 3.93
C VAL A 130 -13.51 12.27 4.61
N VAL A 131 -13.57 10.95 4.44
CA VAL A 131 -12.55 10.03 4.96
C VAL A 131 -11.18 10.37 4.37
N VAL A 132 -11.06 10.53 3.04
CA VAL A 132 -9.80 10.91 2.37
C VAL A 132 -9.23 12.20 2.98
N LYS A 133 -10.07 13.23 3.13
CA LYS A 133 -9.63 14.53 3.67
C LYS A 133 -9.06 14.38 5.09
N TYR A 134 -9.80 13.78 6.01
CA TYR A 134 -9.35 13.66 7.40
C TYR A 134 -8.19 12.69 7.58
N ALA A 135 -8.17 11.59 6.85
CA ALA A 135 -7.08 10.63 6.89
C ALA A 135 -5.76 11.24 6.35
N LEU A 136 -5.81 12.02 5.26
CA LEU A 136 -4.65 12.78 4.78
C LEU A 136 -4.21 13.84 5.79
N MET A 137 -5.15 14.63 6.32
CA MET A 137 -4.82 15.64 7.34
C MET A 137 -4.14 15.05 8.57
N LEU A 138 -4.47 13.81 8.94
CA LEU A 138 -3.86 13.11 10.06
C LEU A 138 -2.53 12.45 9.67
N SER A 139 -2.39 11.95 8.45
CA SER A 139 -1.15 11.30 8.00
C SER A 139 0.03 12.27 7.89
N LEU A 140 -0.21 13.55 7.58
CA LEU A 140 0.83 14.56 7.48
C LEU A 140 1.59 14.78 8.81
N PRO A 141 0.94 15.13 9.94
CA PRO A 141 1.65 15.27 11.22
C PRO A 141 2.26 13.94 11.67
N LEU A 142 1.62 12.79 11.41
CA LEU A 142 2.21 11.48 11.73
C LEU A 142 3.52 11.25 10.97
N SER A 143 3.61 11.66 9.69
CA SER A 143 4.86 11.61 8.92
C SER A 143 5.95 12.45 9.57
N ILE A 144 5.64 13.70 9.98
CA ILE A 144 6.60 14.61 10.63
C ILE A 144 7.07 14.05 11.99
N LEU A 145 6.19 13.37 12.70
CA LEU A 145 6.50 12.81 14.03
C LEU A 145 7.27 11.49 13.99
N LEU A 146 7.36 10.82 12.81
CA LEU A 146 8.06 9.54 12.68
C LEU A 146 9.47 9.51 13.28
N PRO A 147 10.32 10.55 13.12
CA PRO A 147 11.65 10.56 13.71
C PRO A 147 11.66 10.45 15.24
N LEU A 148 10.59 10.87 15.93
CA LEU A 148 10.46 10.67 17.39
C LEU A 148 10.41 9.20 17.78
N GLY A 149 10.08 8.33 16.83
CA GLY A 149 10.13 6.88 17.02
C GLY A 149 11.51 6.34 17.37
N SER A 150 12.61 7.05 17.05
CA SER A 150 13.96 6.65 17.48
C SER A 150 14.12 6.60 19.01
N SER A 151 13.28 7.32 19.77
CA SER A 151 13.34 7.34 21.22
C SER A 151 12.79 6.07 21.89
N SER A 152 11.88 5.36 21.26
CA SER A 152 11.23 4.17 21.80
C SER A 152 10.61 3.31 20.72
N LEU A 153 10.86 2.01 20.77
CA LEU A 153 10.25 1.02 19.86
C LEU A 153 8.72 1.10 19.86
N TRP A 154 8.10 1.22 21.03
CA TRP A 154 6.63 1.29 21.12
C TRP A 154 6.07 2.55 20.47
N LEU A 155 6.79 3.67 20.60
CA LEU A 155 6.41 4.91 19.92
C LEU A 155 6.58 4.79 18.40
N ALA A 156 7.68 4.18 17.93
CA ALA A 156 7.88 3.89 16.52
C ALA A 156 6.73 3.05 15.94
N LEU A 157 6.43 1.92 16.60
CA LEU A 157 5.34 1.02 16.16
C LEU A 157 3.98 1.72 16.17
N LEU A 158 3.70 2.56 17.17
CA LEU A 158 2.45 3.33 17.24
C LEU A 158 2.34 4.32 16.08
N LEU A 159 3.39 5.14 15.85
CA LEU A 159 3.40 6.13 14.78
C LEU A 159 3.28 5.49 13.40
N ILE A 160 4.04 4.43 13.15
CA ILE A 160 4.00 3.66 11.90
C ILE A 160 2.60 3.06 11.70
N SER A 161 2.03 2.42 12.71
CA SER A 161 0.71 1.79 12.62
C SER A 161 -0.39 2.82 12.34
N LEU A 162 -0.41 3.94 13.07
CA LEU A 162 -1.38 5.01 12.85
C LEU A 162 -1.24 5.60 11.44
N TRP A 163 -0.02 5.75 10.96
CA TRP A 163 0.24 6.25 9.62
C TRP A 163 -0.30 5.29 8.56
N PHE A 164 -0.08 3.97 8.71
CA PHE A 164 -0.62 2.95 7.80
C PHE A 164 -2.16 2.91 7.85
N ILE A 165 -2.79 3.02 9.02
CA ILE A 165 -4.26 3.13 9.13
C ILE A 165 -4.78 4.31 8.30
N CYS A 166 -4.16 5.48 8.43
CA CYS A 166 -4.57 6.67 7.71
C CYS A 166 -4.38 6.52 6.20
N THR A 167 -3.20 6.12 5.74
CA THR A 167 -2.89 5.99 4.32
C THR A 167 -3.71 4.90 3.65
N GLU A 168 -3.94 3.77 4.31
CA GLU A 168 -4.80 2.70 3.81
C GLU A 168 -6.26 3.17 3.68
N SER A 169 -6.75 3.94 4.65
CA SER A 169 -8.09 4.55 4.56
C SER A 169 -8.21 5.47 3.35
N VAL A 170 -7.16 6.24 3.03
CA VAL A 170 -7.12 7.07 1.82
C VAL A 170 -7.15 6.23 0.56
N ILE A 171 -6.30 5.20 0.47
CA ILE A 171 -6.20 4.32 -0.70
C ILE A 171 -7.54 3.68 -1.01
N VAL A 172 -8.16 3.01 -0.03
CA VAL A 172 -9.45 2.32 -0.20
C VAL A 172 -10.55 3.27 -0.60
N SER A 173 -10.62 4.45 0.04
CA SER A 173 -11.62 5.46 -0.27
C SER A 173 -11.43 6.06 -1.67
N MET A 174 -10.18 6.33 -2.09
CA MET A 174 -9.88 6.83 -3.43
C MET A 174 -10.19 5.80 -4.51
N LEU A 175 -9.77 4.53 -4.33
CA LEU A 175 -10.07 3.46 -5.29
C LEU A 175 -11.57 3.29 -5.49
N SER A 176 -12.34 3.26 -4.40
CA SER A 176 -13.80 3.15 -4.50
C SER A 176 -14.45 4.37 -5.18
N THR A 177 -13.94 5.59 -4.92
CA THR A 177 -14.42 6.82 -5.57
C THR A 177 -14.09 6.81 -7.07
N CYS A 178 -12.93 6.29 -7.47
CA CYS A 178 -12.52 6.22 -8.87
C CYS A 178 -13.47 5.38 -9.74
N THR A 179 -14.08 4.34 -9.18
CA THR A 179 -15.07 3.52 -9.90
C THR A 179 -16.36 4.27 -10.22
N GLU A 180 -16.61 5.38 -9.53
CA GLU A 180 -17.81 6.21 -9.69
C GLU A 180 -17.59 7.41 -10.64
N LEU A 181 -16.32 7.79 -10.90
CA LEU A 181 -15.98 8.96 -11.72
C LEU A 181 -16.34 8.80 -13.20
N ASP A 182 -16.20 7.60 -13.74
CA ASP A 182 -16.57 7.28 -15.12
C ASP A 182 -17.28 5.94 -15.18
N LYS A 183 -18.60 6.00 -15.14
CA LYS A 183 -19.45 4.80 -15.16
C LYS A 183 -19.41 4.06 -16.48
N SER A 184 -19.05 4.72 -17.59
CA SER A 184 -18.99 4.15 -18.92
C SER A 184 -17.67 3.42 -19.16
N ALA A 185 -16.56 3.88 -18.56
CA ALA A 185 -15.21 3.34 -18.76
C ALA A 185 -14.53 2.91 -17.45
N ARG A 186 -15.30 2.33 -16.51
CA ARG A 186 -14.79 1.93 -15.16
C ARG A 186 -13.50 1.12 -15.19
N GLY A 187 -13.43 0.12 -16.09
CA GLY A 187 -12.25 -0.74 -16.21
C GLY A 187 -11.00 0.02 -16.65
N ALA A 188 -11.14 0.90 -17.65
CA ALA A 188 -10.05 1.74 -18.12
C ALA A 188 -9.59 2.73 -17.05
N MET A 189 -10.54 3.38 -16.36
CA MET A 189 -10.24 4.32 -15.26
C MET A 189 -9.47 3.63 -14.14
N MET A 190 -9.92 2.45 -13.69
CA MET A 190 -9.20 1.67 -12.69
C MET A 190 -7.81 1.25 -13.15
N GLY A 191 -7.66 0.86 -14.44
CA GLY A 191 -6.34 0.58 -15.02
C GLY A 191 -5.38 1.76 -14.91
N PHE A 192 -5.82 2.97 -15.24
CA PHE A 192 -4.99 4.19 -15.12
C PHE A 192 -4.66 4.53 -13.66
N VAL A 193 -5.61 4.37 -12.75
CA VAL A 193 -5.41 4.63 -11.33
C VAL A 193 -4.39 3.66 -10.74
N TYR A 194 -4.51 2.36 -11.02
CA TYR A 194 -3.52 1.37 -10.58
C TYR A 194 -2.15 1.54 -11.25
N ALA A 195 -2.11 1.95 -12.53
CA ALA A 195 -0.84 2.28 -13.19
C ALA A 195 -0.17 3.49 -12.53
N GLY A 196 -0.94 4.52 -12.19
CA GLY A 196 -0.45 5.67 -11.43
C GLY A 196 0.09 5.27 -10.05
N TRP A 197 -0.67 4.45 -9.31
CA TRP A 197 -0.25 3.89 -8.04
C TRP A 197 1.07 3.09 -8.16
N ALA A 198 1.18 2.19 -9.15
CA ALA A 198 2.39 1.40 -9.39
C ALA A 198 3.59 2.28 -9.74
N LEU A 199 3.38 3.31 -10.58
CA LEU A 199 4.42 4.28 -10.93
C LEU A 199 4.90 5.06 -9.70
N GLY A 200 3.99 5.52 -8.86
CA GLY A 200 4.34 6.16 -7.59
C GLY A 200 5.18 5.24 -6.70
N ARG A 201 4.75 3.99 -6.53
CA ARG A 201 5.49 3.00 -5.75
C ARG A 201 6.90 2.75 -6.29
N LEU A 202 7.08 2.75 -7.61
CA LEU A 202 8.41 2.62 -8.22
C LEU A 202 9.33 3.77 -7.77
N PHE A 203 8.85 5.01 -7.85
CA PHE A 203 9.61 6.17 -7.39
C PHE A 203 9.85 6.14 -5.88
N GLY A 204 8.83 5.80 -5.10
CA GLY A 204 8.93 5.68 -3.65
C GLY A 204 9.98 4.66 -3.22
N ALA A 205 10.05 3.50 -3.89
CA ALA A 205 11.07 2.49 -3.59
C ALA A 205 12.49 2.99 -3.91
N ILE A 206 12.70 3.60 -5.09
CA ILE A 206 14.01 4.07 -5.53
C ILE A 206 14.51 5.21 -4.65
N PHE A 207 13.66 6.20 -4.39
CA PHE A 207 14.06 7.38 -3.63
C PHE A 207 14.06 7.13 -2.12
N GLY A 208 13.11 6.32 -1.61
CA GLY A 208 13.01 6.02 -0.19
C GLY A 208 14.27 5.38 0.36
N SER A 209 14.73 4.29 -0.25
CA SER A 209 15.96 3.61 0.16
C SER A 209 17.17 4.54 0.11
N ARG A 210 17.36 5.27 -1.01
CA ARG A 210 18.50 6.17 -1.19
C ARG A 210 18.53 7.32 -0.19
N VAL A 211 17.38 7.94 0.05
CA VAL A 211 17.25 9.03 1.02
C VAL A 211 17.53 8.53 2.43
N TYR A 212 17.00 7.35 2.77
CA TYR A 212 17.24 6.74 4.07
C TYR A 212 18.73 6.39 4.27
N GLU A 213 19.35 5.72 3.32
CA GLU A 213 20.77 5.33 3.37
C GLU A 213 21.71 6.54 3.49
N SER A 214 21.37 7.67 2.86
CA SER A 214 22.21 8.88 2.89
C SER A 214 22.03 9.74 4.13
N SER A 215 20.83 9.76 4.73
CA SER A 215 20.47 10.80 5.70
C SER A 215 19.47 10.38 6.77
N GLY A 216 19.13 9.09 6.83
CA GLY A 216 18.25 8.50 7.86
C GLY A 216 16.77 8.83 7.68
N ILE A 217 16.00 8.64 8.77
CA ILE A 217 14.54 8.70 8.74
C ILE A 217 13.98 10.14 8.60
N VAL A 218 14.71 11.17 9.07
CA VAL A 218 14.22 12.56 9.08
C VAL A 218 13.92 13.07 7.67
N PRO A 219 14.85 13.01 6.70
CA PRO A 219 14.57 13.42 5.34
C PRO A 219 13.49 12.57 4.66
N VAL A 220 13.42 11.28 4.96
CA VAL A 220 12.34 10.40 4.46
C VAL A 220 10.98 10.94 4.91
N ALA A 221 10.84 11.24 6.20
CA ALA A 221 9.63 11.80 6.79
C ALA A 221 9.23 13.13 6.13
N LEU A 222 10.19 14.03 5.89
CA LEU A 222 9.94 15.31 5.23
C LEU A 222 9.52 15.15 3.77
N VAL A 223 10.18 14.27 3.01
CA VAL A 223 9.81 14.00 1.61
C VAL A 223 8.43 13.35 1.55
N MET A 224 8.13 12.38 2.42
CA MET A 224 6.79 11.77 2.50
C MET A 224 5.72 12.83 2.77
N THR A 225 5.97 13.75 3.71
CA THR A 225 5.04 14.83 4.04
C THR A 225 4.83 15.79 2.85
N ALA A 226 5.88 16.06 2.07
CA ALA A 226 5.79 16.95 0.91
C ALA A 226 5.10 16.29 -0.29
N VAL A 227 5.13 14.99 -0.39
CA VAL A 227 4.52 14.22 -1.48
C VAL A 227 3.04 13.92 -1.22
N LEU A 228 2.63 13.73 0.03
CA LEU A 228 1.24 13.48 0.44
C LEU A 228 0.43 14.78 0.46
#